data_609cce48c7bfb869a79e2d48f691a106
#
_entry.id   609cce48c7bfb869a79e2d48f691a106
#
_cell.length_a   1.000
_cell.length_b   1.000
_cell.length_c   1.000
_cell.angle_alpha   90.00
_cell.angle_beta   90.00
_cell.angle_gamma   90.00
#
_symmetry.space_group_name_H-M   'P 1'
#
loop_
_entity.id
_entity.type
_entity.pdbx_description
1 polymer ?
#
loop_
_entity_poly.entity_id
_entity_poly.type
_entity_poly.pdbx_seq_one_letter_code
_entity_poly.pdbx_strand_id
1 'polypeptide(L)'
;MKPGIPKGTRDFSPAEMQRRNYIFETIRNVFLLHGFQQIETPAMENLSVLEGKYGEEGDKLLFRILNSGIDFEKFKVESSKFKRSDITEKGLRYDLTVPFARYVVQHRNEITFPFKRFQMQPVWRADRPQRGRYREFYQCDADIIGSDSLLNEVELIQVIDEVFSRLKISTEIKINSRKVLEGIAEFIGVQDQFLNFTAAIDKMDKVHSEAVIHELRLYGFSEKSLDLMRETIIDAKYRVGAKDRLSYISNYIKHTNQGTKGIVEIENVFSAVSNLKSQISNLEFDISLARGLNYYTGAIIEVKSKDVSIGSICGGGRYDDLTGIFGLPNVSGVGISFGVDRIYDVMEELKLFDALKTEQSSTKILFVNFGEKEEIHCLKQVTELRNKGIAAELYPDRDKIKKQMSYADSRKIPFVAFIGEEEMKSGKVKLKDMNTGEERVVGSEQIPDFIGIK
;
A
#
# COMPACT_ATOMS: atom_id res chain seq x y z
N MET A 1 -29.69 1.87 -20.16
CA MET A 1 -29.11 1.48 -18.85
C MET A 1 -28.19 2.62 -18.38
N LYS A 2 -28.29 3.08 -17.14
CA LYS A 2 -27.36 4.10 -16.62
C LYS A 2 -26.06 3.39 -16.22
N PRO A 3 -24.89 3.78 -16.76
CA PRO A 3 -23.63 3.14 -16.42
C PRO A 3 -23.26 3.40 -14.94
N GLY A 4 -22.61 2.45 -14.30
CA GLY A 4 -22.15 2.55 -12.91
C GLY A 4 -21.07 1.51 -12.61
N ILE A 5 -20.32 1.74 -11.55
CA ILE A 5 -19.26 0.85 -11.06
C ILE A 5 -19.71 0.10 -9.79
N PRO A 6 -19.12 -1.05 -9.46
CA PRO A 6 -19.42 -1.77 -8.23
C PRO A 6 -19.16 -0.89 -7.00
N LYS A 7 -20.02 -1.04 -5.98
CA LYS A 7 -19.87 -0.27 -4.73
C LYS A 7 -18.55 -0.59 -4.04
N GLY A 8 -17.76 0.46 -3.75
CA GLY A 8 -16.47 0.32 -3.08
C GLY A 8 -15.28 0.16 -4.01
N THR A 9 -15.50 0.27 -5.32
CA THR A 9 -14.47 0.42 -6.35
C THR A 9 -14.43 1.86 -6.86
N ARG A 10 -13.39 2.24 -7.61
CA ARG A 10 -13.20 3.61 -8.13
C ARG A 10 -12.60 3.59 -9.53
N ASP A 11 -13.04 4.54 -10.36
CA ASP A 11 -12.30 4.97 -11.53
C ASP A 11 -11.31 6.06 -11.13
N PHE A 12 -10.23 6.20 -11.86
CA PHE A 12 -9.22 7.23 -11.65
C PHE A 12 -9.03 8.04 -12.94
N SER A 13 -9.18 9.34 -12.84
CA SER A 13 -8.88 10.27 -13.93
C SER A 13 -7.37 10.30 -14.22
N PRO A 14 -6.96 10.83 -15.40
CA PRO A 14 -5.54 10.99 -15.72
C PRO A 14 -4.75 11.79 -14.66
N ALA A 15 -5.35 12.84 -14.09
CA ALA A 15 -4.74 13.65 -13.05
C ALA A 15 -4.55 12.86 -11.72
N GLU A 16 -5.57 12.08 -11.33
CA GLU A 16 -5.46 11.20 -10.16
C GLU A 16 -4.42 10.11 -10.39
N MET A 17 -4.33 9.55 -11.61
CA MET A 17 -3.31 8.55 -11.93
C MET A 17 -1.88 9.12 -11.88
N GLN A 18 -1.65 10.36 -12.28
CA GLN A 18 -0.34 11.01 -12.10
C GLN A 18 0.04 11.11 -10.63
N ARG A 19 -0.88 11.54 -9.76
CA ARG A 19 -0.68 11.61 -8.31
C ARG A 19 -0.41 10.23 -7.71
N ARG A 20 -1.16 9.22 -8.13
CA ARG A 20 -0.96 7.82 -7.71
C ARG A 20 0.40 7.29 -8.14
N ASN A 21 0.79 7.55 -9.40
CA ASN A 21 2.09 7.12 -9.91
C ASN A 21 3.25 7.74 -9.13
N TYR A 22 3.15 9.00 -8.71
CA TYR A 22 4.14 9.62 -7.84
C TYR A 22 4.33 8.83 -6.53
N ILE A 23 3.23 8.38 -5.91
CA ILE A 23 3.30 7.54 -4.70
C ILE A 23 3.95 6.19 -5.03
N PHE A 24 3.48 5.53 -6.10
CA PHE A 24 4.03 4.24 -6.53
C PHE A 24 5.53 4.31 -6.82
N GLU A 25 5.96 5.31 -7.57
CA GLU A 25 7.38 5.50 -7.93
C GLU A 25 8.24 5.80 -6.70
N THR A 26 7.74 6.60 -5.77
CA THR A 26 8.44 6.89 -4.52
C THR A 26 8.66 5.60 -3.72
N ILE A 27 7.63 4.80 -3.51
CA ILE A 27 7.71 3.53 -2.79
C ILE A 27 8.62 2.54 -3.53
N ARG A 28 8.44 2.38 -4.83
CA ARG A 28 9.26 1.49 -5.68
C ARG A 28 10.74 1.83 -5.59
N ASN A 29 11.08 3.10 -5.70
CA ASN A 29 12.47 3.56 -5.68
C ASN A 29 13.13 3.28 -4.33
N VAL A 30 12.41 3.44 -3.21
CA VAL A 30 12.92 3.07 -1.88
C VAL A 30 13.11 1.56 -1.78
N PHE A 31 12.17 0.74 -2.23
CA PHE A 31 12.33 -0.71 -2.22
C PHE A 31 13.57 -1.16 -3.02
N LEU A 32 13.76 -0.60 -4.22
CA LEU A 32 14.93 -0.90 -5.05
C LEU A 32 16.24 -0.45 -4.37
N LEU A 33 16.26 0.72 -3.72
CA LEU A 33 17.41 1.23 -2.98
C LEU A 33 17.82 0.29 -1.83
N HIS A 34 16.85 -0.33 -1.18
CA HIS A 34 17.05 -1.31 -0.13
C HIS A 34 17.28 -2.75 -0.66
N GLY A 35 17.42 -2.94 -1.98
CA GLY A 35 17.76 -4.23 -2.60
C GLY A 35 16.61 -5.23 -2.68
N PHE A 36 15.35 -4.79 -2.57
CA PHE A 36 14.20 -5.66 -2.79
C PHE A 36 13.99 -5.93 -4.28
N GLN A 37 13.58 -7.14 -4.61
CA GLN A 37 13.30 -7.61 -5.96
C GLN A 37 11.80 -7.66 -6.22
N GLN A 38 11.36 -7.16 -7.37
CA GLN A 38 9.94 -7.17 -7.72
C GLN A 38 9.48 -8.56 -8.15
N ILE A 39 8.36 -9.01 -7.59
CA ILE A 39 7.61 -10.17 -8.07
C ILE A 39 6.14 -9.82 -8.26
N GLU A 40 5.39 -10.68 -8.93
CA GLU A 40 3.94 -10.62 -9.01
C GLU A 40 3.33 -12.01 -8.83
N THR A 41 2.14 -12.06 -8.26
CA THR A 41 1.33 -13.27 -8.14
C THR A 41 -0.02 -13.05 -8.82
N PRO A 42 -0.75 -14.09 -9.22
CA PRO A 42 -2.06 -13.95 -9.84
C PRO A 42 -3.07 -13.21 -8.95
N ALA A 43 -3.99 -12.47 -9.55
CA ALA A 43 -5.12 -11.84 -8.84
C ALA A 43 -6.08 -12.87 -8.26
N MET A 44 -6.24 -14.00 -8.96
CA MET A 44 -7.05 -15.14 -8.54
C MET A 44 -6.17 -16.21 -7.90
N GLU A 45 -6.58 -16.71 -6.75
CA GLU A 45 -5.97 -17.82 -6.05
C GLU A 45 -7.01 -18.95 -5.85
N ASN A 46 -6.54 -20.18 -5.69
CA ASN A 46 -7.39 -21.24 -5.23
C ASN A 46 -7.92 -20.95 -3.82
N LEU A 47 -9.19 -21.21 -3.54
CA LEU A 47 -9.77 -20.97 -2.23
C LEU A 47 -9.05 -21.75 -1.12
N SER A 48 -8.49 -22.93 -1.42
CA SER A 48 -7.66 -23.69 -0.48
C SER A 48 -6.39 -22.94 -0.02
N VAL A 49 -5.90 -22.00 -0.83
CA VAL A 49 -4.78 -21.11 -0.46
C VAL A 49 -5.25 -20.00 0.47
N LEU A 50 -6.46 -19.47 0.26
CA LEU A 50 -6.95 -18.28 0.95
C LEU A 50 -7.69 -18.59 2.25
N GLU A 51 -8.56 -19.62 2.25
CA GLU A 51 -9.45 -19.93 3.37
C GLU A 51 -8.69 -20.44 4.61
N GLY A 52 -9.17 -20.03 5.79
CA GLY A 52 -8.58 -20.39 7.08
C GLY A 52 -7.28 -19.67 7.42
N LYS A 53 -6.86 -18.66 6.62
CA LYS A 53 -5.61 -17.93 6.83
C LYS A 53 -5.83 -16.58 7.51
N TYR A 54 -7.02 -16.01 7.37
CA TYR A 54 -7.33 -14.63 7.81
C TYR A 54 -8.21 -14.59 9.07
N GLY A 55 -8.53 -15.76 9.65
CA GLY A 55 -9.48 -15.90 10.73
C GLY A 55 -10.95 -15.79 10.24
N GLU A 56 -11.90 -16.03 11.13
CA GLU A 56 -13.34 -16.10 10.76
C GLU A 56 -13.86 -14.81 10.12
N GLU A 57 -13.42 -13.65 10.60
CA GLU A 57 -13.84 -12.36 10.05
C GLU A 57 -13.24 -12.13 8.65
N GLY A 58 -11.95 -12.41 8.48
CA GLY A 58 -11.28 -12.24 7.19
C GLY A 58 -11.82 -13.17 6.12
N ASP A 59 -12.09 -14.42 6.49
CA ASP A 59 -12.67 -15.41 5.56
C ASP A 59 -14.07 -15.02 5.05
N LYS A 60 -14.86 -14.26 5.85
CA LYS A 60 -16.14 -13.69 5.43
C LYS A 60 -15.98 -12.57 4.41
N LEU A 61 -14.81 -11.94 4.36
CA LEU A 61 -14.52 -10.82 3.47
C LEU A 61 -13.87 -11.25 2.15
N LEU A 62 -13.64 -12.54 1.93
CA LEU A 62 -13.12 -13.08 0.67
C LEU A 62 -14.13 -12.93 -0.47
N PHE A 63 -13.72 -12.34 -1.59
CA PHE A 63 -14.47 -12.42 -2.83
C PHE A 63 -14.25 -13.76 -3.49
N ARG A 64 -15.34 -14.56 -3.60
CA ARG A 64 -15.34 -15.84 -4.29
C ARG A 64 -15.79 -15.68 -5.72
N ILE A 65 -15.13 -16.40 -6.63
CA ILE A 65 -15.41 -16.37 -8.06
C ILE A 65 -16.23 -17.62 -8.41
N LEU A 66 -17.37 -17.43 -9.05
CA LEU A 66 -18.17 -18.53 -9.56
C LEU A 66 -17.41 -19.28 -10.65
N ASN A 67 -17.47 -20.61 -10.63
CA ASN A 67 -16.88 -21.42 -11.69
C ASN A 67 -17.55 -21.13 -13.04
N SER A 68 -16.78 -21.11 -14.11
CA SER A 68 -17.33 -20.97 -15.46
C SER A 68 -18.15 -22.22 -15.83
N GLY A 69 -19.26 -22.03 -16.55
CA GLY A 69 -20.09 -23.14 -17.06
C GLY A 69 -21.05 -23.74 -16.02
N ILE A 70 -21.31 -23.05 -14.90
CA ILE A 70 -22.36 -23.49 -13.97
C ILE A 70 -23.72 -23.47 -14.67
N ASP A 71 -24.38 -24.62 -14.67
CA ASP A 71 -25.78 -24.73 -15.10
C ASP A 71 -26.71 -24.30 -13.95
N PHE A 72 -27.12 -23.04 -13.98
CA PHE A 72 -27.99 -22.47 -12.94
C PHE A 72 -29.37 -23.09 -12.90
N GLU A 73 -29.91 -23.62 -14.00
CA GLU A 73 -31.21 -24.31 -14.00
C GLU A 73 -31.10 -25.67 -13.28
N LYS A 74 -30.03 -26.41 -13.57
CA LYS A 74 -29.73 -27.64 -12.83
C LYS A 74 -29.45 -27.38 -11.36
N PHE A 75 -28.73 -26.30 -11.06
CA PHE A 75 -28.45 -25.87 -9.69
C PHE A 75 -29.73 -25.55 -8.90
N LYS A 76 -30.71 -24.87 -9.50
CA LYS A 76 -32.02 -24.59 -8.86
C LYS A 76 -32.78 -25.88 -8.49
N VAL A 77 -32.71 -26.89 -9.35
CA VAL A 77 -33.47 -28.13 -9.18
C VAL A 77 -32.76 -29.11 -8.22
N GLU A 78 -31.43 -29.14 -8.25
CA GLU A 78 -30.62 -30.15 -7.55
C GLU A 78 -29.61 -29.51 -6.56
N SER A 79 -29.93 -28.37 -5.97
CA SER A 79 -28.99 -27.60 -5.12
C SER A 79 -28.35 -28.41 -3.97
N SER A 80 -29.10 -29.40 -3.42
CA SER A 80 -28.59 -30.28 -2.36
C SER A 80 -27.49 -31.28 -2.80
N LYS A 81 -27.33 -31.49 -4.10
CA LYS A 81 -26.30 -32.37 -4.67
C LYS A 81 -24.99 -31.65 -4.99
N PHE A 82 -25.01 -30.32 -5.05
CA PHE A 82 -23.82 -29.54 -5.34
C PHE A 82 -22.96 -29.35 -4.10
N LYS A 83 -21.67 -29.65 -4.25
CA LYS A 83 -20.65 -29.25 -3.27
C LYS A 83 -20.28 -27.81 -3.51
N ARG A 84 -19.74 -27.16 -2.50
CA ARG A 84 -19.22 -25.77 -2.61
C ARG A 84 -18.17 -25.64 -3.71
N SER A 85 -17.29 -26.64 -3.86
CA SER A 85 -16.28 -26.70 -4.92
C SER A 85 -16.86 -26.70 -6.32
N ASP A 86 -18.07 -27.24 -6.51
CA ASP A 86 -18.74 -27.25 -7.81
C ASP A 86 -19.20 -25.85 -8.23
N ILE A 87 -19.35 -24.95 -7.27
CA ILE A 87 -19.84 -23.59 -7.45
C ILE A 87 -18.67 -22.59 -7.49
N THR A 88 -17.68 -22.76 -6.62
CA THR A 88 -16.58 -21.83 -6.46
C THR A 88 -15.32 -22.56 -5.96
N GLU A 89 -14.25 -22.50 -6.74
CA GLU A 89 -12.92 -23.05 -6.43
C GLU A 89 -11.87 -21.95 -6.24
N LYS A 90 -12.18 -20.74 -6.69
CA LYS A 90 -11.25 -19.61 -6.75
C LYS A 90 -11.81 -18.41 -6.04
N GLY A 91 -10.92 -17.57 -5.55
CA GLY A 91 -11.22 -16.26 -4.99
C GLY A 91 -10.25 -15.19 -5.45
N LEU A 92 -10.61 -13.92 -5.27
CA LEU A 92 -9.68 -12.82 -5.40
C LEU A 92 -8.81 -12.77 -4.14
N ARG A 93 -7.51 -12.54 -4.31
CA ARG A 93 -6.56 -12.43 -3.19
C ARG A 93 -6.97 -11.32 -2.23
N TYR A 94 -6.90 -11.63 -0.94
CA TYR A 94 -7.26 -10.72 0.15
C TYR A 94 -6.10 -9.80 0.55
N ASP A 95 -4.88 -10.32 0.45
CA ASP A 95 -3.59 -9.65 0.67
C ASP A 95 -2.55 -10.17 -0.33
N LEU A 96 -1.31 -9.70 -0.20
CA LEU A 96 -0.19 -10.18 -1.01
C LEU A 96 0.70 -11.18 -0.26
N THR A 97 0.55 -11.30 1.07
CA THR A 97 1.43 -12.10 1.92
C THR A 97 1.12 -13.60 1.82
N VAL A 98 -0.15 -14.00 1.85
CA VAL A 98 -0.54 -15.43 1.70
C VAL A 98 -0.19 -15.97 0.31
N PRO A 99 -0.51 -15.27 -0.81
CA PRO A 99 -0.02 -15.64 -2.14
C PRO A 99 1.50 -15.69 -2.24
N PHE A 100 2.21 -14.80 -1.55
CA PHE A 100 3.68 -14.82 -1.49
C PHE A 100 4.20 -16.07 -0.77
N ALA A 101 3.63 -16.45 0.37
CA ALA A 101 4.03 -17.67 1.06
C ALA A 101 3.88 -18.92 0.16
N ARG A 102 2.77 -19.02 -0.58
CA ARG A 102 2.57 -20.07 -1.59
C ARG A 102 3.65 -19.99 -2.69
N TYR A 103 3.96 -18.77 -3.20
CA TYR A 103 4.98 -18.55 -4.21
C TYR A 103 6.35 -19.05 -3.73
N VAL A 104 6.77 -18.72 -2.51
CA VAL A 104 8.03 -19.16 -1.92
C VAL A 104 8.15 -20.69 -1.91
N VAL A 105 7.07 -21.38 -1.50
CA VAL A 105 7.07 -22.84 -1.45
C VAL A 105 7.17 -23.46 -2.86
N GLN A 106 6.45 -22.92 -3.83
CA GLN A 106 6.49 -23.41 -5.21
C GLN A 106 7.85 -23.18 -5.91
N HIS A 107 8.51 -22.06 -5.59
CA HIS A 107 9.79 -21.67 -6.19
C HIS A 107 10.99 -21.86 -5.27
N ARG A 108 10.86 -22.69 -4.21
CA ARG A 108 11.89 -22.86 -3.17
C ARG A 108 13.28 -23.21 -3.70
N ASN A 109 13.36 -23.91 -4.84
CA ASN A 109 14.62 -24.34 -5.46
C ASN A 109 15.26 -23.24 -6.33
N GLU A 110 14.52 -22.18 -6.63
CA GLU A 110 14.94 -21.03 -7.45
C GLU A 110 15.29 -19.83 -6.57
N ILE A 111 14.79 -19.80 -5.32
CA ILE A 111 14.94 -18.69 -4.37
C ILE A 111 16.18 -18.92 -3.52
N THR A 112 17.04 -17.90 -3.44
CA THR A 112 18.14 -17.84 -2.47
C THR A 112 17.71 -17.08 -1.22
N PHE A 113 17.82 -17.71 -0.06
CA PHE A 113 17.54 -17.06 1.24
C PHE A 113 18.78 -16.32 1.80
N PRO A 114 18.61 -15.21 2.52
CA PRO A 114 17.36 -14.48 2.71
C PRO A 114 16.87 -13.84 1.41
N PHE A 115 15.57 -13.93 1.15
CA PHE A 115 14.94 -13.37 -0.03
C PHE A 115 14.18 -12.10 0.30
N LYS A 116 14.56 -10.99 -0.32
CA LYS A 116 13.94 -9.67 -0.19
C LYS A 116 13.09 -9.40 -1.44
N ARG A 117 11.77 -9.43 -1.29
CA ARG A 117 10.86 -9.19 -2.41
C ARG A 117 9.96 -7.98 -2.16
N PHE A 118 9.48 -7.35 -3.21
CA PHE A 118 8.35 -6.44 -3.14
C PHE A 118 7.29 -6.76 -4.20
N GLN A 119 6.03 -6.42 -3.88
CA GLN A 119 4.87 -6.49 -4.78
C GLN A 119 4.06 -5.21 -4.68
N MET A 120 3.54 -4.72 -5.81
CA MET A 120 2.71 -3.52 -5.87
C MET A 120 1.48 -3.84 -6.72
N GLN A 121 0.47 -4.41 -6.10
CA GLN A 121 -0.67 -4.98 -6.80
C GLN A 121 -1.99 -4.71 -6.07
N PRO A 122 -3.15 -4.77 -6.77
CA PRO A 122 -4.46 -4.64 -6.14
C PRO A 122 -4.83 -5.88 -5.33
N VAL A 123 -5.62 -5.66 -4.27
CA VAL A 123 -6.23 -6.68 -3.42
C VAL A 123 -7.71 -6.37 -3.22
N TRP A 124 -8.48 -7.38 -2.83
CA TRP A 124 -9.94 -7.27 -2.75
C TRP A 124 -10.47 -7.74 -1.41
N ARG A 125 -11.25 -6.89 -0.75
CA ARG A 125 -11.92 -7.21 0.53
C ARG A 125 -13.38 -6.79 0.48
N ALA A 126 -14.30 -7.67 0.85
CA ALA A 126 -15.73 -7.38 0.85
C ALA A 126 -16.15 -6.46 2.03
N ASP A 127 -15.28 -5.57 2.45
CA ASP A 127 -15.49 -4.61 3.52
C ASP A 127 -16.68 -3.68 3.23
N ARG A 128 -17.26 -3.10 4.30
CA ARG A 128 -18.18 -1.99 4.17
C ARG A 128 -17.42 -0.74 3.73
N PRO A 129 -17.71 -0.18 2.54
CA PRO A 129 -16.97 0.97 2.02
C PRO A 129 -17.15 2.19 2.90
N GLN A 130 -16.03 2.85 3.19
CA GLN A 130 -15.95 4.15 3.87
C GLN A 130 -14.65 4.85 3.45
N ARG A 131 -14.43 6.09 3.84
CA ARG A 131 -13.18 6.81 3.56
C ARG A 131 -11.97 6.00 4.05
N GLY A 132 -10.96 5.84 3.19
CA GLY A 132 -9.77 5.03 3.48
C GLY A 132 -10.00 3.52 3.56
N ARG A 133 -11.22 3.02 3.21
CA ARG A 133 -11.55 1.58 3.17
C ARG A 133 -12.38 1.27 1.93
N TYR A 134 -11.73 0.66 0.96
CA TYR A 134 -12.29 0.31 -0.35
C TYR A 134 -12.37 -1.22 -0.48
N ARG A 135 -13.16 -1.69 -1.44
CA ARG A 135 -13.26 -3.11 -1.76
C ARG A 135 -12.19 -3.59 -2.72
N GLU A 136 -11.65 -2.67 -3.51
CA GLU A 136 -10.48 -2.85 -4.35
C GLU A 136 -9.50 -1.73 -4.03
N PHE A 137 -8.27 -2.08 -3.67
CA PHE A 137 -7.23 -1.12 -3.31
C PHE A 137 -5.85 -1.71 -3.53
N TYR A 138 -4.83 -0.85 -3.67
CA TYR A 138 -3.47 -1.26 -3.88
C TYR A 138 -2.71 -1.42 -2.56
N GLN A 139 -1.99 -2.54 -2.45
CA GLN A 139 -0.95 -2.75 -1.46
C GLN A 139 0.42 -2.71 -2.14
N CYS A 140 1.39 -2.07 -1.45
CA CYS A 140 2.79 -2.13 -1.82
C CYS A 140 3.52 -2.81 -0.67
N ASP A 141 3.76 -4.10 -0.83
CA ASP A 141 4.34 -4.98 0.19
C ASP A 141 5.82 -5.17 -0.04
N ALA A 142 6.60 -5.12 1.04
CA ALA A 142 7.99 -5.54 1.08
C ALA A 142 8.20 -6.56 2.18
N ASP A 143 8.79 -7.71 1.85
CA ASP A 143 9.05 -8.80 2.78
C ASP A 143 10.47 -9.31 2.65
N ILE A 144 11.01 -9.76 3.79
CA ILE A 144 12.28 -10.48 3.91
C ILE A 144 11.97 -11.84 4.51
N ILE A 145 12.27 -12.91 3.79
CA ILE A 145 11.99 -14.28 4.22
C ILE A 145 13.26 -15.13 4.23
N GLY A 146 13.33 -16.12 5.15
CA GLY A 146 14.46 -17.03 5.30
C GLY A 146 15.56 -16.49 6.23
N SER A 147 15.20 -15.61 7.18
CA SER A 147 16.11 -15.10 8.20
C SER A 147 15.36 -14.71 9.47
N ASP A 148 15.87 -15.16 10.63
CA ASP A 148 15.34 -14.83 11.95
C ASP A 148 15.94 -13.54 12.53
N SER A 149 16.86 -12.89 11.81
CA SER A 149 17.57 -11.70 12.28
C SER A 149 16.60 -10.53 12.49
N LEU A 150 16.68 -9.88 13.65
CA LEU A 150 15.94 -8.66 13.98
C LEU A 150 16.43 -7.43 13.18
N LEU A 151 17.54 -7.53 12.48
CA LEU A 151 17.98 -6.50 11.54
C LEU A 151 16.99 -6.34 10.38
N ASN A 152 16.19 -7.36 10.11
CA ASN A 152 15.14 -7.29 9.10
C ASN A 152 14.03 -6.31 9.51
N GLU A 153 13.61 -6.31 10.79
CA GLU A 153 12.67 -5.32 11.33
C GLU A 153 13.26 -3.90 11.27
N VAL A 154 14.53 -3.77 11.64
CA VAL A 154 15.24 -2.48 11.59
C VAL A 154 15.28 -1.93 10.16
N GLU A 155 15.57 -2.77 9.18
CA GLU A 155 15.57 -2.37 7.77
C GLU A 155 14.17 -1.95 7.29
N LEU A 156 13.13 -2.70 7.67
CA LEU A 156 11.76 -2.34 7.31
C LEU A 156 11.31 -1.02 7.95
N ILE A 157 11.74 -0.74 9.19
CA ILE A 157 11.50 0.55 9.85
C ILE A 157 12.21 1.69 9.09
N GLN A 158 13.44 1.48 8.60
CA GLN A 158 14.13 2.45 7.75
C GLN A 158 13.39 2.69 6.44
N VAL A 159 12.91 1.63 5.78
CA VAL A 159 12.09 1.72 4.56
C VAL A 159 10.83 2.56 4.81
N ILE A 160 10.14 2.34 5.93
CA ILE A 160 8.95 3.11 6.31
C ILE A 160 9.29 4.58 6.46
N ASP A 161 10.30 4.89 7.26
CA ASP A 161 10.71 6.27 7.54
C ASP A 161 11.14 7.01 6.25
N GLU A 162 11.91 6.35 5.40
CA GLU A 162 12.37 6.92 4.13
C GLU A 162 11.22 7.19 3.15
N VAL A 163 10.26 6.25 3.01
CA VAL A 163 9.09 6.44 2.15
C VAL A 163 8.28 7.65 2.60
N PHE A 164 7.93 7.75 3.88
CA PHE A 164 7.09 8.83 4.36
C PHE A 164 7.83 10.17 4.41
N SER A 165 9.13 10.17 4.68
CA SER A 165 9.99 11.35 4.55
C SER A 165 9.98 11.91 3.12
N ARG A 166 10.15 11.05 2.11
CA ARG A 166 10.09 11.44 0.68
C ARG A 166 8.70 11.93 0.27
N LEU A 167 7.64 11.34 0.81
CA LEU A 167 6.25 11.76 0.58
C LEU A 167 5.87 13.00 1.40
N LYS A 168 6.74 13.46 2.30
CA LYS A 168 6.51 14.60 3.22
C LYS A 168 5.29 14.40 4.14
N ILE A 169 5.07 13.19 4.57
CA ILE A 169 4.02 12.82 5.52
C ILE A 169 4.65 12.61 6.90
N SER A 170 4.20 13.38 7.88
CA SER A 170 4.59 13.19 9.28
C SER A 170 3.88 11.96 9.85
N THR A 171 4.66 11.01 10.39
CA THR A 171 4.14 9.71 10.84
C THR A 171 4.54 9.38 12.26
N GLU A 172 3.74 8.53 12.89
CA GLU A 172 4.06 7.77 14.08
C GLU A 172 4.19 6.29 13.70
N ILE A 173 5.35 5.68 14.00
CA ILE A 173 5.61 4.26 13.79
C ILE A 173 5.43 3.56 15.13
N LYS A 174 4.41 2.76 15.26
CA LYS A 174 4.13 1.95 16.45
C LYS A 174 4.64 0.55 16.27
N ILE A 175 5.30 0.02 17.29
CA ILE A 175 5.77 -1.38 17.33
C ILE A 175 5.32 -2.04 18.63
N ASN A 176 4.95 -3.31 18.53
CA ASN A 176 4.75 -4.25 19.65
C ASN A 176 5.24 -5.63 19.23
N SER A 177 5.09 -6.62 20.09
CA SER A 177 5.38 -8.02 19.79
C SER A 177 4.23 -8.92 20.26
N ARG A 178 3.85 -9.88 19.41
CA ARG A 178 2.89 -10.93 19.79
C ARG A 178 3.36 -11.69 21.03
N LYS A 179 4.67 -11.92 21.13
CA LYS A 179 5.30 -12.60 22.29
C LYS A 179 5.14 -11.80 23.59
N VAL A 180 5.19 -10.45 23.52
CA VAL A 180 4.90 -9.60 24.69
C VAL A 180 3.44 -9.76 25.10
N LEU A 181 2.51 -9.73 24.14
CA LEU A 181 1.09 -9.93 24.43
C LEU A 181 0.79 -11.34 25.00
N GLU A 182 1.46 -12.38 24.49
CA GLU A 182 1.38 -13.74 25.02
C GLU A 182 1.90 -13.81 26.47
N GLY A 183 3.03 -13.14 26.75
CA GLY A 183 3.57 -13.06 28.11
C GLY A 183 2.61 -12.36 29.08
N ILE A 184 1.92 -11.30 28.64
CA ILE A 184 0.90 -10.64 29.45
C ILE A 184 -0.28 -11.57 29.66
N ALA A 185 -0.78 -12.24 28.62
CA ALA A 185 -1.89 -13.18 28.72
C ALA A 185 -1.57 -14.34 29.70
N GLU A 186 -0.32 -14.82 29.70
CA GLU A 186 0.18 -15.80 30.66
C GLU A 186 0.18 -15.24 32.08
N PHE A 187 0.73 -14.03 32.28
CA PHE A 187 0.80 -13.39 33.59
C PHE A 187 -0.57 -13.15 34.22
N ILE A 188 -1.56 -12.70 33.41
CA ILE A 188 -2.92 -12.46 33.88
C ILE A 188 -3.81 -13.71 33.89
N GLY A 189 -3.33 -14.85 33.40
CA GLY A 189 -4.00 -16.15 33.43
C GLY A 189 -5.12 -16.32 32.40
N VAL A 190 -4.92 -15.80 31.14
CA VAL A 190 -5.95 -15.84 30.10
C VAL A 190 -5.44 -16.38 28.75
N GLN A 191 -4.42 -17.25 28.80
CA GLN A 191 -3.82 -17.83 27.58
C GLN A 191 -4.84 -18.52 26.69
N ASP A 192 -5.79 -19.25 27.27
CA ASP A 192 -6.84 -19.98 26.56
C ASP A 192 -7.82 -19.03 25.82
N GLN A 193 -7.82 -17.75 26.17
CA GLN A 193 -8.67 -16.72 25.58
C GLN A 193 -7.86 -15.64 24.86
N PHE A 194 -6.64 -15.94 24.43
CA PHE A 194 -5.71 -14.99 23.83
C PHE A 194 -6.30 -14.19 22.67
N LEU A 195 -7.12 -14.81 21.81
CA LEU A 195 -7.76 -14.11 20.68
C LEU A 195 -8.79 -13.07 21.17
N ASN A 196 -9.60 -13.39 22.17
CA ASN A 196 -10.55 -12.45 22.75
C ASN A 196 -9.83 -11.29 23.45
N PHE A 197 -8.74 -11.62 24.18
CA PHE A 197 -7.87 -10.64 24.83
C PHE A 197 -7.27 -9.65 23.82
N THR A 198 -6.60 -10.12 22.78
CA THR A 198 -5.97 -9.26 21.78
C THR A 198 -6.98 -8.45 20.96
N ALA A 199 -8.13 -9.04 20.61
CA ALA A 199 -9.20 -8.34 19.91
C ALA A 199 -9.82 -7.20 20.74
N ALA A 200 -9.93 -7.37 22.06
CA ALA A 200 -10.41 -6.34 22.94
C ALA A 200 -9.40 -5.20 23.14
N ILE A 201 -8.09 -5.55 23.31
CA ILE A 201 -7.02 -4.56 23.45
C ILE A 201 -6.87 -3.68 22.21
N ASP A 202 -6.97 -4.24 21.01
CA ASP A 202 -6.90 -3.47 19.75
C ASP A 202 -7.95 -2.34 19.66
N LYS A 203 -9.03 -2.44 20.43
CA LYS A 203 -10.06 -1.41 20.50
C LYS A 203 -9.67 -0.21 21.39
N MET A 204 -8.65 -0.35 22.24
CA MET A 204 -8.25 0.71 23.21
C MET A 204 -7.81 2.01 22.55
N ASP A 205 -7.50 1.99 21.26
CA ASP A 205 -7.23 3.21 20.47
C ASP A 205 -8.52 3.98 20.10
N LYS A 206 -9.69 3.34 20.18
CA LYS A 206 -10.97 3.87 19.68
C LYS A 206 -12.01 4.05 20.77
N VAL A 207 -11.89 3.31 21.87
CA VAL A 207 -12.84 3.32 22.96
C VAL A 207 -12.14 3.49 24.31
N HIS A 208 -12.84 3.98 25.30
CA HIS A 208 -12.33 4.08 26.66
C HIS A 208 -11.95 2.71 27.22
N SER A 209 -10.89 2.66 28.04
CA SER A 209 -10.40 1.43 28.69
C SER A 209 -11.47 0.69 29.46
N GLU A 210 -12.41 1.39 30.14
CA GLU A 210 -13.51 0.75 30.85
C GLU A 210 -14.50 -0.01 29.94
N ALA A 211 -14.68 0.45 28.68
CA ALA A 211 -15.48 -0.30 27.72
C ALA A 211 -14.78 -1.62 27.31
N VAL A 212 -13.46 -1.61 27.19
CA VAL A 212 -12.65 -2.82 26.92
C VAL A 212 -12.73 -3.78 28.12
N ILE A 213 -12.59 -3.28 29.35
CA ILE A 213 -12.74 -4.07 30.57
C ILE A 213 -14.13 -4.71 30.64
N HIS A 214 -15.18 -3.94 30.34
CA HIS A 214 -16.54 -4.47 30.29
C HIS A 214 -16.72 -5.58 29.27
N GLU A 215 -16.15 -5.42 28.07
CA GLU A 215 -16.18 -6.45 27.00
C GLU A 215 -15.47 -7.73 27.46
N LEU A 216 -14.28 -7.62 28.06
CA LEU A 216 -13.53 -8.78 28.57
C LEU A 216 -14.28 -9.48 29.70
N ARG A 217 -14.98 -8.74 30.55
CA ARG A 217 -15.88 -9.34 31.57
C ARG A 217 -17.00 -10.17 30.93
N LEU A 218 -17.56 -9.71 29.81
CA LEU A 218 -18.56 -10.50 29.04
C LEU A 218 -17.97 -11.76 28.42
N TYR A 219 -16.68 -11.78 28.10
CA TYR A 219 -15.96 -12.98 27.67
C TYR A 219 -15.59 -13.93 28.82
N GLY A 220 -15.97 -13.58 30.08
CA GLY A 220 -15.74 -14.45 31.25
C GLY A 220 -14.39 -14.27 31.93
N PHE A 221 -13.67 -13.16 31.69
CA PHE A 221 -12.46 -12.84 32.42
C PHE A 221 -12.76 -12.60 33.90
N SER A 222 -11.93 -13.16 34.80
CA SER A 222 -12.08 -12.96 36.23
C SER A 222 -11.74 -11.52 36.64
N GLU A 223 -12.35 -10.99 37.73
CA GLU A 223 -12.00 -9.65 38.24
C GLU A 223 -10.51 -9.54 38.55
N LYS A 224 -9.88 -10.59 39.06
CA LYS A 224 -8.44 -10.64 39.28
C LYS A 224 -7.65 -10.43 37.99
N SER A 225 -8.04 -11.10 36.90
CA SER A 225 -7.38 -10.96 35.58
C SER A 225 -7.59 -9.54 35.03
N LEU A 226 -8.78 -8.96 35.23
CA LEU A 226 -9.09 -7.59 34.80
C LEU A 226 -8.29 -6.54 35.58
N ASP A 227 -8.09 -6.73 36.88
CA ASP A 227 -7.24 -5.85 37.69
C ASP A 227 -5.77 -5.91 37.28
N LEU A 228 -5.24 -7.12 37.06
CA LEU A 228 -3.89 -7.31 36.53
C LEU A 228 -3.71 -6.69 35.13
N MET A 229 -4.75 -6.74 34.30
CA MET A 229 -4.74 -6.08 32.99
C MET A 229 -4.71 -4.55 33.13
N ARG A 230 -5.43 -3.96 34.11
CA ARG A 230 -5.33 -2.53 34.39
C ARG A 230 -3.90 -2.14 34.73
N GLU A 231 -3.29 -2.85 35.68
CA GLU A 231 -1.92 -2.61 36.09
C GLU A 231 -0.91 -2.79 34.93
N THR A 232 -1.06 -3.82 34.10
CA THR A 232 -0.07 -4.12 33.07
C THR A 232 -0.23 -3.29 31.80
N ILE A 233 -1.45 -3.13 31.30
CA ILE A 233 -1.69 -2.50 29.96
C ILE A 233 -2.13 -1.06 30.11
N ILE A 234 -3.12 -0.79 30.97
CA ILE A 234 -3.69 0.56 31.06
C ILE A 234 -2.66 1.49 31.69
N ASP A 235 -2.02 1.09 32.81
CA ASP A 235 -1.01 1.92 33.48
C ASP A 235 0.25 2.10 32.60
N ALA A 236 0.65 1.06 31.86
CA ALA A 236 1.76 1.16 30.93
C ALA A 236 1.50 2.20 29.81
N LYS A 237 0.25 2.34 29.36
CA LYS A 237 -0.12 3.33 28.32
C LYS A 237 0.14 4.77 28.76
N TYR A 238 0.03 5.07 30.06
CA TYR A 238 0.29 6.40 30.60
C TYR A 238 1.77 6.69 30.89
N ARG A 239 2.67 5.70 30.72
CA ARG A 239 4.12 5.91 30.84
C ARG A 239 4.67 6.69 29.66
N VAL A 240 5.71 7.47 29.90
CA VAL A 240 6.31 8.35 28.88
C VAL A 240 7.53 7.70 28.24
N GLY A 241 7.46 7.47 26.95
CA GLY A 241 8.55 6.93 26.15
C GLY A 241 8.64 5.40 26.13
N ALA A 242 9.16 4.87 25.03
CA ALA A 242 9.24 3.43 24.77
C ALA A 242 10.03 2.67 25.85
N LYS A 243 11.16 3.23 26.28
CA LYS A 243 12.04 2.59 27.28
C LYS A 243 11.37 2.42 28.65
N ASP A 244 10.63 3.44 29.11
CA ASP A 244 9.91 3.37 30.39
C ASP A 244 8.77 2.36 30.31
N ARG A 245 8.01 2.36 29.20
CA ARG A 245 6.94 1.38 28.97
C ARG A 245 7.46 -0.06 28.93
N LEU A 246 8.55 -0.32 28.18
CA LEU A 246 9.18 -1.65 28.09
C LEU A 246 9.68 -2.12 29.45
N SER A 247 10.42 -1.28 30.18
CA SER A 247 10.92 -1.59 31.52
C SER A 247 9.78 -1.90 32.49
N TYR A 248 8.70 -1.11 32.43
CA TYR A 248 7.52 -1.33 33.27
C TYR A 248 6.87 -2.69 33.00
N ILE A 249 6.58 -3.01 31.75
CA ILE A 249 5.98 -4.30 31.36
C ILE A 249 6.90 -5.47 31.67
N SER A 250 8.20 -5.31 31.44
CA SER A 250 9.21 -6.36 31.73
C SER A 250 9.14 -6.84 33.19
N ASN A 251 8.86 -5.95 34.16
CA ASN A 251 8.74 -6.33 35.57
C ASN A 251 7.64 -7.36 35.84
N TYR A 252 6.56 -7.34 35.05
CA TYR A 252 5.43 -8.27 35.19
C TYR A 252 5.68 -9.58 34.43
N ILE A 253 6.23 -9.52 33.22
CA ILE A 253 6.31 -10.68 32.32
C ILE A 253 7.68 -11.34 32.23
N LYS A 254 8.69 -10.90 33.00
CA LYS A 254 10.07 -11.44 33.00
C LYS A 254 10.16 -12.93 33.41
N HIS A 255 9.09 -13.47 33.98
CA HIS A 255 9.02 -14.88 34.39
C HIS A 255 8.28 -15.75 33.34
N THR A 256 7.73 -15.15 32.33
CA THR A 256 7.07 -15.84 31.21
C THR A 256 8.07 -16.06 30.08
N ASN A 257 8.01 -17.24 29.44
CA ASN A 257 8.98 -17.58 28.39
C ASN A 257 8.86 -16.66 27.16
N GLN A 258 7.65 -16.51 26.65
CA GLN A 258 7.41 -15.68 25.47
C GLN A 258 7.54 -14.18 25.78
N GLY A 259 7.04 -13.74 26.93
CA GLY A 259 7.16 -12.34 27.34
C GLY A 259 8.60 -11.86 27.42
N THR A 260 9.48 -12.64 28.06
CA THR A 260 10.92 -12.33 28.14
C THR A 260 11.55 -12.21 26.74
N LYS A 261 11.27 -13.18 25.85
CA LYS A 261 11.78 -13.13 24.47
C LYS A 261 11.28 -11.89 23.74
N GLY A 262 9.98 -11.60 23.84
CA GLY A 262 9.38 -10.45 23.17
C GLY A 262 9.96 -9.11 23.62
N ILE A 263 10.21 -8.93 24.92
CA ILE A 263 10.87 -7.73 25.45
C ILE A 263 12.26 -7.57 24.87
N VAL A 264 13.09 -8.63 24.93
CA VAL A 264 14.48 -8.61 24.43
C VAL A 264 14.50 -8.30 22.92
N GLU A 265 13.58 -8.88 22.14
CA GLU A 265 13.46 -8.59 20.70
C GLU A 265 13.16 -7.11 20.43
N ILE A 266 12.20 -6.55 21.14
CA ILE A 266 11.84 -5.13 20.99
C ILE A 266 12.98 -4.21 21.45
N GLU A 267 13.63 -4.50 22.59
CA GLU A 267 14.79 -3.73 23.06
C GLU A 267 15.94 -3.75 22.06
N ASN A 268 16.21 -4.89 21.43
CA ASN A 268 17.24 -5.01 20.39
C ASN A 268 16.89 -4.16 19.15
N VAL A 269 15.62 -4.16 18.70
CA VAL A 269 15.19 -3.32 17.59
C VAL A 269 15.35 -1.84 17.93
N PHE A 270 14.91 -1.39 19.12
CA PHE A 270 15.07 0.01 19.55
C PHE A 270 16.55 0.41 19.68
N SER A 271 17.39 -0.48 20.24
CA SER A 271 18.83 -0.25 20.37
C SER A 271 19.49 -0.11 18.99
N ALA A 272 19.16 -0.99 18.05
CA ALA A 272 19.71 -0.94 16.70
C ALA A 272 19.27 0.33 15.97
N VAL A 273 17.98 0.69 16.03
CA VAL A 273 17.45 1.92 15.41
C VAL A 273 18.11 3.17 16.01
N SER A 274 18.29 3.22 17.34
CA SER A 274 18.93 4.38 18.01
C SER A 274 20.41 4.56 17.64
N ASN A 275 21.09 3.49 17.26
CA ASN A 275 22.49 3.53 16.82
C ASN A 275 22.65 3.96 15.35
N LEU A 276 21.56 4.02 14.59
CA LEU A 276 21.60 4.53 13.24
C LEU A 276 21.78 6.06 13.29
N LYS A 277 22.59 6.60 12.38
CA LYS A 277 22.72 8.06 12.20
C LYS A 277 21.45 8.69 11.63
N SER A 278 20.52 7.90 11.12
CA SER A 278 19.18 8.33 10.70
C SER A 278 18.37 8.69 11.94
N GLN A 279 17.80 9.88 11.96
CA GLN A 279 16.99 10.38 13.08
C GLN A 279 15.57 9.81 13.05
N ILE A 280 15.43 8.49 13.15
CA ILE A 280 14.11 7.86 13.31
C ILE A 280 13.63 8.16 14.74
N SER A 281 13.01 9.32 14.92
CA SER A 281 12.54 9.80 16.23
C SER A 281 11.05 9.51 16.48
N ASN A 282 10.37 8.89 15.52
CA ASN A 282 8.94 8.65 15.50
C ASN A 282 8.56 7.18 15.79
N LEU A 283 9.53 6.36 16.24
CA LEU A 283 9.30 4.97 16.64
C LEU A 283 8.86 4.92 18.11
N GLU A 284 7.68 4.34 18.35
CA GLU A 284 7.06 4.22 19.66
C GLU A 284 6.71 2.75 20.00
N PHE A 285 6.99 2.31 21.24
CA PHE A 285 6.44 1.07 21.74
C PHE A 285 5.01 1.30 22.22
N ASP A 286 4.05 0.61 21.59
CA ASP A 286 2.64 0.71 21.93
C ASP A 286 2.08 -0.64 22.38
N ILE A 287 1.93 -0.82 23.70
CA ILE A 287 1.42 -2.06 24.28
C ILE A 287 -0.01 -2.40 23.84
N SER A 288 -0.80 -1.40 23.45
CA SER A 288 -2.15 -1.61 22.95
C SER A 288 -2.21 -2.03 21.48
N LEU A 289 -1.09 -2.02 20.77
CA LEU A 289 -1.01 -2.52 19.40
C LEU A 289 -1.10 -4.05 19.41
N ALA A 290 -2.30 -4.57 19.33
CA ALA A 290 -2.61 -6.01 19.38
C ALA A 290 -3.23 -6.53 18.08
N ARG A 291 -3.33 -5.65 17.06
CA ARG A 291 -3.89 -6.01 15.76
C ARG A 291 -2.91 -6.76 14.88
N GLY A 292 -3.42 -7.21 13.79
CA GLY A 292 -2.68 -7.91 12.75
C GLY A 292 -3.42 -9.16 12.31
N LEU A 293 -2.93 -9.77 11.27
CA LEU A 293 -3.46 -11.04 10.80
C LEU A 293 -3.02 -12.16 11.76
N ASN A 294 -3.83 -13.20 11.88
CA ASN A 294 -3.60 -14.28 12.85
C ASN A 294 -2.29 -15.04 12.64
N TYR A 295 -1.60 -14.81 11.52
CA TYR A 295 -0.32 -15.45 11.23
C TYR A 295 0.91 -14.73 11.80
N TYR A 296 0.77 -13.55 12.43
CA TYR A 296 1.92 -12.89 13.08
C TYR A 296 2.35 -13.62 14.34
N THR A 297 3.68 -13.76 14.50
CA THR A 297 4.33 -14.54 15.58
C THR A 297 5.29 -13.71 16.44
N GLY A 298 5.74 -12.56 15.95
CA GLY A 298 6.72 -11.69 16.60
C GLY A 298 6.32 -10.22 16.54
N ALA A 299 7.22 -9.39 16.04
CA ALA A 299 7.00 -7.95 15.89
C ALA A 299 5.72 -7.65 15.10
N ILE A 300 4.99 -6.62 15.55
CA ILE A 300 3.81 -6.04 14.91
C ILE A 300 4.13 -4.56 14.71
N ILE A 301 3.93 -4.05 13.51
CA ILE A 301 4.21 -2.66 13.13
C ILE A 301 2.93 -2.02 12.60
N GLU A 302 2.64 -0.81 13.05
CA GLU A 302 1.57 0.03 12.52
C GLU A 302 2.07 1.46 12.33
N VAL A 303 1.70 2.08 11.20
CA VAL A 303 2.06 3.47 10.90
C VAL A 303 0.81 4.30 10.71
N LYS A 304 0.72 5.41 11.44
CA LYS A 304 -0.36 6.39 11.34
C LYS A 304 0.18 7.74 10.91
N SER A 305 -0.61 8.51 10.18
CA SER A 305 -0.34 9.93 9.98
C SER A 305 -0.57 10.68 11.29
N LYS A 306 0.32 11.64 11.61
CA LYS A 306 0.14 12.54 12.76
C LYS A 306 -0.84 13.66 12.47
N ASP A 307 -0.96 14.05 11.21
CA ASP A 307 -1.66 15.25 10.80
C ASP A 307 -3.09 14.98 10.27
N VAL A 308 -3.38 13.74 9.89
CA VAL A 308 -4.68 13.33 9.32
C VAL A 308 -5.26 12.15 10.08
N SER A 309 -6.51 12.31 10.55
CA SER A 309 -7.24 11.22 11.19
C SER A 309 -7.76 10.21 10.16
N ILE A 310 -6.94 9.22 9.85
CA ILE A 310 -7.27 8.10 8.97
C ILE A 310 -6.74 6.81 9.60
N GLY A 311 -7.21 5.66 9.14
CA GLY A 311 -6.64 4.38 9.59
C GLY A 311 -5.16 4.23 9.21
N SER A 312 -4.53 3.12 9.64
CA SER A 312 -3.11 2.84 9.36
C SER A 312 -2.78 3.00 7.89
N ILE A 313 -1.73 3.76 7.58
CA ILE A 313 -1.25 4.00 6.21
C ILE A 313 -0.16 3.02 5.78
N CYS A 314 0.47 2.34 6.76
CA CYS A 314 1.34 1.20 6.57
C CYS A 314 1.20 0.28 7.78
N GLY A 315 1.44 -1.00 7.61
CA GLY A 315 1.45 -1.97 8.71
C GLY A 315 2.12 -3.26 8.30
N GLY A 316 2.52 -4.05 9.27
CA GLY A 316 3.21 -5.31 9.00
C GLY A 316 3.55 -6.08 10.28
N GLY A 317 4.43 -7.07 10.14
CA GLY A 317 4.92 -7.85 11.26
C GLY A 317 5.68 -9.10 10.83
N ARG A 318 6.19 -9.83 11.84
CA ARG A 318 6.91 -11.09 11.67
C ARG A 318 5.94 -12.26 11.64
N TYR A 319 6.19 -13.19 10.71
CA TYR A 319 5.47 -14.45 10.54
C TYR A 319 6.49 -15.59 10.34
N ASP A 320 6.60 -16.48 11.33
CA ASP A 320 7.69 -17.48 11.36
C ASP A 320 7.34 -18.80 10.67
N ASP A 321 6.08 -19.10 10.41
CA ASP A 321 5.68 -20.38 9.83
C ASP A 321 4.52 -20.28 8.80
N LEU A 322 4.38 -19.15 8.16
CA LEU A 322 3.32 -19.00 7.15
C LEU A 322 3.53 -19.95 5.95
N THR A 323 4.77 -20.22 5.58
CA THR A 323 5.13 -21.19 4.54
C THR A 323 4.90 -22.64 4.97
N GLY A 324 4.90 -22.93 6.27
CA GLY A 324 4.58 -24.26 6.82
C GLY A 324 3.19 -24.75 6.44
N ILE A 325 2.22 -23.84 6.30
CA ILE A 325 0.87 -24.13 5.83
C ILE A 325 0.88 -24.74 4.42
N PHE A 326 1.89 -24.43 3.62
CA PHE A 326 2.07 -24.91 2.25
C PHE A 326 3.17 -25.99 2.14
N GLY A 327 3.63 -26.56 3.28
CA GLY A 327 4.58 -27.67 3.30
C GLY A 327 6.07 -27.28 3.40
N LEU A 328 6.39 -26.02 3.73
CA LEU A 328 7.76 -25.57 4.00
C LEU A 328 7.83 -24.93 5.41
N PRO A 329 7.92 -25.75 6.48
CA PRO A 329 7.96 -25.24 7.85
C PRO A 329 9.30 -24.56 8.18
N ASN A 330 9.33 -23.81 9.30
CA ASN A 330 10.52 -23.18 9.88
C ASN A 330 11.20 -22.16 8.96
N VAL A 331 10.45 -21.42 8.17
CA VAL A 331 10.95 -20.32 7.37
C VAL A 331 10.37 -19.02 7.90
N SER A 332 11.18 -18.30 8.68
CA SER A 332 10.82 -17.01 9.24
C SER A 332 10.73 -15.94 8.16
N GLY A 333 9.75 -15.07 8.28
CA GLY A 333 9.56 -13.91 7.42
C GLY A 333 9.07 -12.71 8.22
N VAL A 334 9.39 -11.53 7.71
CA VAL A 334 8.86 -10.26 8.22
C VAL A 334 8.56 -9.34 7.03
N GLY A 335 7.44 -8.62 7.09
CA GLY A 335 7.05 -7.76 5.99
C GLY A 335 6.18 -6.59 6.41
N ILE A 336 6.10 -5.63 5.52
CA ILE A 336 5.28 -4.41 5.64
C ILE A 336 4.45 -4.20 4.39
N SER A 337 3.32 -3.51 4.54
CA SER A 337 2.40 -3.18 3.46
C SER A 337 2.00 -1.71 3.52
N PHE A 338 2.29 -0.95 2.49
CA PHE A 338 1.82 0.43 2.32
C PHE A 338 0.45 0.43 1.64
N GLY A 339 -0.53 1.11 2.25
CA GLY A 339 -1.87 1.31 1.71
C GLY A 339 -1.94 2.54 0.82
N VAL A 340 -1.68 2.40 -0.48
CA VAL A 340 -1.57 3.52 -1.43
C VAL A 340 -2.78 4.43 -1.41
N ASP A 341 -3.97 3.88 -1.32
CA ASP A 341 -5.21 4.65 -1.35
C ASP A 341 -5.39 5.53 -0.11
N ARG A 342 -4.95 5.06 1.06
CA ARG A 342 -4.93 5.87 2.29
C ARG A 342 -3.82 6.93 2.25
N ILE A 343 -2.66 6.58 1.72
CA ILE A 343 -1.56 7.54 1.52
C ILE A 343 -2.02 8.65 0.57
N TYR A 344 -2.73 8.30 -0.50
CA TYR A 344 -3.31 9.26 -1.43
C TYR A 344 -4.29 10.21 -0.71
N ASP A 345 -5.23 9.66 0.08
CA ASP A 345 -6.21 10.45 0.83
C ASP A 345 -5.52 11.41 1.83
N VAL A 346 -4.41 10.99 2.48
CA VAL A 346 -3.59 11.85 3.37
C VAL A 346 -2.93 12.96 2.59
N MET A 347 -2.27 12.65 1.47
CA MET A 347 -1.57 13.64 0.65
C MET A 347 -2.53 14.67 0.05
N GLU A 348 -3.74 14.25 -0.31
CA GLU A 348 -4.78 15.14 -0.83
C GLU A 348 -5.29 16.09 0.25
N GLU A 349 -5.58 15.59 1.46
CA GLU A 349 -6.03 16.41 2.59
C GLU A 349 -4.97 17.44 3.02
N LEU A 350 -3.70 17.03 3.03
CA LEU A 350 -2.57 17.92 3.34
C LEU A 350 -2.14 18.82 2.16
N LYS A 351 -2.80 18.72 1.01
CA LYS A 351 -2.49 19.47 -0.22
C LYS A 351 -1.04 19.28 -0.70
N LEU A 352 -0.44 18.14 -0.39
CA LEU A 352 0.96 17.87 -0.76
C LEU A 352 1.15 17.73 -2.26
N PHE A 353 0.10 17.40 -3.00
CA PHE A 353 0.13 17.35 -4.47
C PHE A 353 0.26 18.74 -5.11
N ASP A 354 -0.16 19.82 -4.45
CA ASP A 354 -0.10 21.18 -4.99
C ASP A 354 1.37 21.67 -5.13
N ALA A 355 2.26 21.17 -4.25
CA ALA A 355 3.69 21.44 -4.30
C ALA A 355 4.44 20.58 -5.32
N LEU A 356 3.81 19.50 -5.81
CA LEU A 356 4.38 18.70 -6.87
C LEU A 356 4.11 19.43 -8.18
N LYS A 357 5.17 19.76 -8.91
CA LYS A 357 5.06 20.17 -10.32
C LYS A 357 4.66 18.94 -11.15
N THR A 358 3.49 18.34 -10.84
CA THR A 358 2.93 17.31 -11.69
C THR A 358 2.60 17.97 -13.01
N GLU A 359 3.26 17.54 -14.06
CA GLU A 359 2.94 18.00 -15.40
C GLU A 359 1.45 17.79 -15.65
N GLN A 360 0.71 18.87 -15.84
CA GLN A 360 -0.74 18.79 -16.00
C GLN A 360 -1.14 18.02 -17.27
N SER A 361 -0.21 17.86 -18.20
CA SER A 361 -0.34 17.05 -19.41
C SER A 361 0.92 16.22 -19.65
N SER A 362 0.77 14.96 -20.05
CA SER A 362 1.88 14.15 -20.56
C SER A 362 2.39 14.70 -21.92
N THR A 363 1.51 15.30 -22.71
CA THR A 363 1.86 15.93 -23.98
C THR A 363 2.52 17.29 -23.76
N LYS A 364 3.69 17.48 -24.33
CA LYS A 364 4.44 18.73 -24.25
C LYS A 364 4.02 19.73 -25.33
N ILE A 365 3.69 19.24 -26.52
CA ILE A 365 3.39 20.08 -27.67
C ILE A 365 2.29 19.47 -28.54
N LEU A 366 1.34 20.30 -28.95
CA LEU A 366 0.29 19.96 -29.92
C LEU A 366 0.55 20.68 -31.23
N PHE A 367 0.59 19.96 -32.32
CA PHE A 367 0.61 20.52 -33.67
C PHE A 367 -0.83 20.71 -34.16
N VAL A 368 -1.14 21.93 -34.67
CA VAL A 368 -2.41 22.29 -35.29
C VAL A 368 -2.50 21.63 -36.66
N ASN A 369 -3.64 21.05 -36.96
CA ASN A 369 -3.93 20.46 -38.27
C ASN A 369 -4.65 21.48 -39.16
N PHE A 370 -3.95 22.00 -40.19
CA PHE A 370 -4.49 22.94 -41.14
C PHE A 370 -5.08 22.30 -42.40
N GLY A 371 -4.63 21.10 -42.76
CA GLY A 371 -5.08 20.40 -43.96
C GLY A 371 -4.15 19.24 -44.30
N GLU A 372 -4.41 18.62 -45.46
CA GLU A 372 -3.78 17.35 -45.87
C GLU A 372 -2.26 17.47 -46.07
N LYS A 373 -1.82 18.59 -46.65
CA LYS A 373 -0.38 18.81 -46.91
C LYS A 373 0.37 19.09 -45.63
N GLU A 374 -0.18 19.94 -44.78
CA GLU A 374 0.36 20.34 -43.49
C GLU A 374 0.36 19.15 -42.52
N GLU A 375 -0.70 18.33 -42.56
CA GLU A 375 -0.86 17.11 -41.75
C GLU A 375 0.32 16.14 -41.92
N ILE A 376 0.70 15.84 -43.19
CA ILE A 376 1.84 14.95 -43.47
C ILE A 376 3.16 15.54 -42.94
N HIS A 377 3.34 16.85 -43.10
CA HIS A 377 4.54 17.55 -42.62
C HIS A 377 4.60 17.56 -41.10
N CYS A 378 3.51 17.93 -40.42
CA CYS A 378 3.39 17.92 -38.98
C CYS A 378 3.60 16.52 -38.39
N LEU A 379 3.09 15.46 -39.04
CA LEU A 379 3.27 14.09 -38.58
C LEU A 379 4.76 13.66 -38.57
N LYS A 380 5.54 14.14 -39.55
CA LYS A 380 7.00 13.92 -39.55
C LYS A 380 7.65 14.61 -38.35
N GLN A 381 7.30 15.88 -38.10
CA GLN A 381 7.84 16.64 -36.97
C GLN A 381 7.48 15.99 -35.62
N VAL A 382 6.22 15.55 -35.46
CA VAL A 382 5.77 14.82 -34.28
C VAL A 382 6.58 13.53 -34.09
N THR A 383 6.84 12.81 -35.18
CA THR A 383 7.64 11.56 -35.13
C THR A 383 9.09 11.85 -34.73
N GLU A 384 9.71 12.88 -35.27
CA GLU A 384 11.06 13.30 -34.89
C GLU A 384 11.17 13.71 -33.42
N LEU A 385 10.18 14.45 -32.89
CA LEU A 385 10.14 14.81 -31.48
C LEU A 385 9.96 13.58 -30.58
N ARG A 386 9.09 12.67 -30.96
CA ARG A 386 8.91 11.42 -30.23
C ARG A 386 10.17 10.55 -30.21
N ASN A 387 10.91 10.50 -31.30
CA ASN A 387 12.21 9.82 -31.37
C ASN A 387 13.27 10.46 -30.44
N LYS A 388 13.11 11.74 -30.11
CA LYS A 388 13.91 12.46 -29.12
C LYS A 388 13.33 12.34 -27.68
N GLY A 389 12.31 11.51 -27.45
CA GLY A 389 11.67 11.33 -26.13
C GLY A 389 10.70 12.45 -25.75
N ILE A 390 10.30 13.31 -26.69
CA ILE A 390 9.42 14.44 -26.44
C ILE A 390 7.98 14.04 -26.82
N ALA A 391 7.09 14.06 -25.84
CA ALA A 391 5.68 13.74 -26.06
C ALA A 391 5.00 14.83 -26.90
N ALA A 392 4.65 14.51 -28.12
CA ALA A 392 4.03 15.41 -29.10
C ALA A 392 2.77 14.78 -29.71
N GLU A 393 1.77 15.59 -30.00
CA GLU A 393 0.53 15.20 -30.65
C GLU A 393 0.28 16.06 -31.90
N LEU A 394 -0.32 15.48 -32.92
CA LEU A 394 -0.99 16.19 -34.01
C LEU A 394 -2.48 16.13 -33.75
N TYR A 395 -3.18 17.27 -33.80
CA TYR A 395 -4.63 17.26 -33.68
C TYR A 395 -5.25 16.48 -34.86
N PRO A 396 -6.13 15.49 -34.61
CA PRO A 396 -6.50 14.52 -35.63
C PRO A 396 -7.39 15.06 -36.72
N ASP A 397 -8.26 16.05 -36.38
CA ASP A 397 -9.28 16.55 -37.30
C ASP A 397 -8.91 17.92 -37.89
N ARG A 398 -9.39 18.20 -39.10
CA ARG A 398 -9.22 19.49 -39.78
C ARG A 398 -10.25 20.53 -39.29
N ASP A 399 -10.33 20.66 -37.98
CA ASP A 399 -11.25 21.59 -37.31
C ASP A 399 -10.74 23.03 -37.32
N LYS A 400 -11.64 23.97 -37.02
CA LYS A 400 -11.26 25.37 -36.81
C LYS A 400 -10.19 25.48 -35.72
N ILE A 401 -9.21 26.36 -35.93
CA ILE A 401 -8.08 26.59 -34.97
C ILE A 401 -8.59 26.81 -33.53
N LYS A 402 -9.69 27.56 -33.37
CA LYS A 402 -10.29 27.82 -32.06
C LYS A 402 -10.64 26.51 -31.31
N LYS A 403 -11.13 25.48 -32.00
CA LYS A 403 -11.46 24.19 -31.40
C LYS A 403 -10.20 23.45 -30.99
N GLN A 404 -9.18 23.44 -31.83
CA GLN A 404 -7.89 22.82 -31.54
C GLN A 404 -7.17 23.52 -30.40
N MET A 405 -7.22 24.86 -30.33
CA MET A 405 -6.68 25.61 -29.18
C MET A 405 -7.44 25.32 -27.87
N SER A 406 -8.77 25.21 -27.94
CA SER A 406 -9.58 24.83 -26.78
C SER A 406 -9.27 23.43 -26.32
N TYR A 407 -8.94 22.50 -27.20
CA TYR A 407 -8.47 21.17 -26.87
C TYR A 407 -7.11 21.24 -26.12
N ALA A 408 -6.13 22.00 -26.64
CA ALA A 408 -4.84 22.20 -25.99
C ALA A 408 -5.01 22.78 -24.58
N ASP A 409 -5.86 23.80 -24.41
CA ASP A 409 -6.11 24.40 -23.09
C ASP A 409 -6.80 23.44 -22.13
N SER A 410 -7.83 22.71 -22.57
CA SER A 410 -8.56 21.74 -21.74
C SER A 410 -7.66 20.58 -21.29
N ARG A 411 -6.70 20.18 -22.13
CA ARG A 411 -5.68 19.15 -21.85
C ARG A 411 -4.46 19.71 -21.11
N LYS A 412 -4.41 21.03 -20.89
CA LYS A 412 -3.26 21.73 -20.27
C LYS A 412 -1.94 21.42 -20.99
N ILE A 413 -1.98 21.33 -22.31
CA ILE A 413 -0.79 21.14 -23.14
C ILE A 413 -0.04 22.49 -23.17
N PRO A 414 1.25 22.51 -22.72
CA PRO A 414 1.94 23.78 -22.50
C PRO A 414 2.31 24.53 -23.80
N PHE A 415 2.48 23.80 -24.90
CA PHE A 415 2.90 24.41 -26.16
C PHE A 415 2.02 23.98 -27.32
N VAL A 416 1.79 24.93 -28.25
CA VAL A 416 1.08 24.66 -29.51
C VAL A 416 1.95 25.11 -30.67
N ALA A 417 2.09 24.23 -31.68
CA ALA A 417 2.84 24.47 -32.90
C ALA A 417 1.91 24.72 -34.08
N PHE A 418 2.20 25.73 -34.85
CA PHE A 418 1.51 26.08 -36.08
C PHE A 418 2.46 25.95 -37.26
N ILE A 419 2.11 25.13 -38.24
CA ILE A 419 2.85 24.94 -39.49
C ILE A 419 1.84 25.07 -40.64
N GLY A 420 1.81 26.23 -41.25
CA GLY A 420 1.06 26.48 -42.48
C GLY A 420 1.96 26.41 -43.71
N GLU A 421 1.44 26.78 -44.88
CA GLU A 421 2.20 26.75 -46.15
C GLU A 421 3.50 27.58 -46.11
N GLU A 422 3.51 28.72 -45.41
CA GLU A 422 4.68 29.58 -45.31
C GLU A 422 5.76 28.95 -44.43
N GLU A 423 5.33 28.40 -43.29
CA GLU A 423 6.23 27.71 -42.38
C GLU A 423 6.86 26.45 -43.03
N MET A 424 6.07 25.67 -43.79
CA MET A 424 6.60 24.54 -44.55
C MET A 424 7.64 24.94 -45.58
N LYS A 425 7.44 26.07 -46.29
CA LYS A 425 8.40 26.56 -47.28
C LYS A 425 9.70 27.10 -46.67
N SER A 426 9.59 27.67 -45.47
CA SER A 426 10.73 28.30 -44.78
C SER A 426 11.47 27.36 -43.82
N GLY A 427 10.92 26.14 -43.56
CA GLY A 427 11.47 25.20 -42.57
C GLY A 427 11.31 25.69 -41.11
N LYS A 428 10.37 26.62 -40.88
CA LYS A 428 10.11 27.22 -39.59
C LYS A 428 8.84 26.70 -38.97
N VAL A 429 8.67 26.92 -37.68
CA VAL A 429 7.48 26.57 -36.89
C VAL A 429 7.12 27.76 -36.02
N LYS A 430 5.88 28.19 -36.04
CA LYS A 430 5.39 29.17 -35.09
C LYS A 430 4.94 28.42 -33.82
N LEU A 431 5.56 28.70 -32.70
CA LEU A 431 5.27 28.13 -31.40
C LEU A 431 4.54 29.12 -30.53
N LYS A 432 3.59 28.63 -29.76
CA LYS A 432 2.88 29.40 -28.74
C LYS A 432 3.01 28.71 -27.40
N ASP A 433 3.48 29.42 -26.41
CA ASP A 433 3.41 29.02 -25.00
C ASP A 433 1.99 29.32 -24.48
N MET A 434 1.29 28.28 -24.05
CA MET A 434 -0.09 28.40 -23.58
C MET A 434 -0.21 29.02 -22.19
N ASN A 435 0.87 29.01 -21.39
CA ASN A 435 0.89 29.61 -20.06
C ASN A 435 1.14 31.11 -20.09
N THR A 436 2.08 31.55 -20.92
CA THR A 436 2.49 32.96 -21.02
C THR A 436 1.79 33.70 -22.14
N GLY A 437 1.27 32.98 -23.16
CA GLY A 437 0.74 33.54 -24.39
C GLY A 437 1.82 34.00 -25.38
N GLU A 438 3.11 33.80 -25.06
CA GLU A 438 4.22 34.22 -25.94
C GLU A 438 4.23 33.37 -27.22
N GLU A 439 4.46 34.05 -28.34
CA GLU A 439 4.59 33.39 -29.65
C GLU A 439 5.96 33.66 -30.23
N ARG A 440 6.61 32.62 -30.77
CA ARG A 440 7.91 32.72 -31.46
C ARG A 440 7.92 31.88 -32.71
N VAL A 441 8.71 32.32 -33.69
CA VAL A 441 8.99 31.56 -34.92
C VAL A 441 10.44 31.04 -34.82
N VAL A 442 10.60 29.70 -34.83
CA VAL A 442 11.89 29.03 -34.69
C VAL A 442 12.10 28.02 -35.82
N GLY A 443 13.29 27.55 -36.02
CA GLY A 443 13.55 26.37 -36.87
C GLY A 443 13.00 25.11 -36.23
N SER A 444 12.59 24.13 -37.04
CA SER A 444 12.02 22.88 -36.50
C SER A 444 12.97 22.14 -35.57
N GLU A 445 14.27 22.25 -35.81
CA GLU A 445 15.33 21.66 -34.98
C GLU A 445 15.45 22.33 -33.56
N GLN A 446 14.97 23.57 -33.43
CA GLN A 446 15.03 24.35 -32.19
C GLN A 446 13.81 24.17 -31.28
N ILE A 447 12.82 23.39 -31.71
CA ILE A 447 11.62 23.11 -30.89
C ILE A 447 12.00 22.57 -29.49
N PRO A 448 12.93 21.58 -29.35
CA PRO A 448 13.31 21.06 -28.04
C PRO A 448 13.84 22.15 -27.09
N ASP A 449 14.69 23.02 -27.59
CA ASP A 449 15.28 24.12 -26.80
C ASP A 449 14.20 25.11 -26.30
N PHE A 450 13.24 25.43 -27.18
CA PHE A 450 12.15 26.35 -26.84
C PHE A 450 11.23 25.77 -25.76
N ILE A 451 10.93 24.49 -25.80
CA ILE A 451 10.07 23.84 -24.81
C ILE A 451 10.84 23.41 -23.54
N GLY A 452 12.12 23.79 -23.41
CA GLY A 452 12.93 23.61 -22.21
C GLY A 452 13.39 22.18 -21.96
N ILE A 453 13.46 21.35 -23.00
CA ILE A 453 13.96 19.97 -22.95
C ILE A 453 15.34 19.96 -23.60
N LYS A 454 16.36 19.64 -22.80
CA LYS A 454 17.75 19.48 -23.25
C LYS A 454 18.07 18.03 -23.57
#